data_45c0f65769781e1df165d33dd7461e15
#
_entry.id   45c0f65769781e1df165d33dd7461e15
#
_cell.length_a   1.000
_cell.length_b   1.000
_cell.length_c   1.000
_cell.angle_alpha   90.00
_cell.angle_beta   90.00
_cell.angle_gamma   90.00
#
_symmetry.space_group_name_H-M   'P 1'
#
loop_
_entity.id
_entity.type
_entity.pdbx_description
1 polymer ?
#
loop_
_entity_poly.entity_id
_entity_poly.type
_entity_poly.pdbx_seq_one_letter_code
_entity_poly.pdbx_strand_id
1 'polypeptide(L)'
;MDYFTEYKLSKYKEIEPLSDKGTTVLVYDTVERELLVKKVVNAEIYKIYKKINDIECDYMPKIIDTIKVEDEYIIIEEFIKGDSVDYLVKQKGAFSEEKAVSYIIDIGEALKQIHSRNIVHRDVTPNNVIIDKNDRAILLDLDIARIEYKNESRDTTLLGTAGFASPEQYGFAETDTRGDIFSMGMLLNFMLTGEVVQKKIYTKTGLYNVISKAIQIDPEKRYRRIEEFIIDVSAYCPEKIVTEKNSKLLYKIAYHLPGFRTNKIYKKIIAIILYFAFLWDIYNTIFYREVSFKE
;
A
#
# COMPACT_ATOMS: atom_id res chain seq x y z
N MET A 1 10.05 -33.07 -1.23
CA MET A 1 9.00 -32.13 -0.70
C MET A 1 8.29 -32.85 0.45
N ASP A 2 8.04 -32.18 1.59
CA ASP A 2 7.24 -32.76 2.66
C ASP A 2 5.73 -32.69 2.33
N TYR A 3 4.95 -33.59 2.91
CA TYR A 3 3.50 -33.71 2.68
C TYR A 3 2.73 -32.42 2.96
N PHE A 4 3.16 -31.62 3.95
CA PHE A 4 2.50 -30.39 4.32
C PHE A 4 2.67 -29.30 3.26
N THR A 5 3.88 -29.20 2.70
CA THR A 5 4.20 -28.25 1.61
C THR A 5 3.47 -28.63 0.32
N GLU A 6 3.38 -29.93 0.01
CA GLU A 6 2.62 -30.43 -1.15
C GLU A 6 1.13 -30.11 -1.02
N TYR A 7 0.55 -30.35 0.16
CA TYR A 7 -0.84 -29.98 0.45
C TYR A 7 -1.08 -28.48 0.33
N LYS A 8 -0.18 -27.63 0.87
CA LYS A 8 -0.28 -26.18 0.73
C LYS A 8 -0.32 -25.72 -0.73
N LEU A 9 0.52 -26.28 -1.57
CA LEU A 9 0.58 -25.91 -2.99
C LEU A 9 -0.62 -26.44 -3.77
N SER A 10 -1.14 -27.63 -3.44
CA SER A 10 -2.25 -28.25 -4.16
C SER A 10 -3.55 -27.46 -4.11
N LYS A 11 -3.72 -26.59 -3.12
CA LYS A 11 -4.92 -25.73 -3.01
C LYS A 11 -4.92 -24.57 -4.01
N TYR A 12 -3.75 -24.16 -4.52
CA TYR A 12 -3.62 -23.04 -5.45
C TYR A 12 -3.60 -23.54 -6.90
N LYS A 13 -4.74 -23.47 -7.58
CA LYS A 13 -4.85 -23.85 -9.00
C LYS A 13 -4.47 -22.68 -9.88
N GLU A 14 -3.46 -22.86 -10.71
CA GLU A 14 -3.04 -21.86 -11.71
C GLU A 14 -4.14 -21.66 -12.76
N ILE A 15 -4.41 -20.39 -13.08
CA ILE A 15 -5.41 -19.96 -14.07
C ILE A 15 -4.69 -19.44 -15.31
N GLU A 16 -3.93 -18.33 -15.15
CA GLU A 16 -3.24 -17.68 -16.27
C GLU A 16 -1.99 -16.92 -15.78
N PRO A 17 -0.97 -16.78 -16.62
CA PRO A 17 0.19 -15.96 -16.30
C PRO A 17 -0.18 -14.47 -16.32
N LEU A 18 0.31 -13.72 -15.33
CA LEU A 18 0.18 -12.26 -15.25
C LEU A 18 1.45 -11.54 -15.71
N SER A 19 2.55 -12.25 -15.95
CA SER A 19 3.80 -11.70 -16.47
C SER A 19 4.30 -12.49 -17.66
N ASP A 20 5.01 -11.82 -18.59
CA ASP A 20 5.60 -12.45 -19.78
C ASP A 20 6.61 -13.55 -19.44
N LYS A 21 7.27 -13.45 -18.29
CA LYS A 21 8.23 -14.44 -17.79
C LYS A 21 7.58 -15.65 -17.12
N GLY A 22 6.25 -15.62 -16.88
CA GLY A 22 5.53 -16.68 -16.19
C GLY A 22 5.87 -16.83 -14.71
N THR A 23 6.64 -15.91 -14.15
CA THR A 23 7.00 -15.93 -12.70
C THR A 23 5.87 -15.45 -11.79
N THR A 24 4.91 -14.72 -12.37
CA THR A 24 3.71 -14.23 -11.67
C THR A 24 2.48 -14.81 -12.34
N VAL A 25 1.66 -15.50 -11.59
CA VAL A 25 0.52 -16.29 -12.08
C VAL A 25 -0.72 -15.99 -11.24
N LEU A 26 -1.86 -15.78 -11.90
CA LEU A 26 -3.16 -15.76 -11.23
C LEU A 26 -3.51 -17.18 -10.79
N VAL A 27 -3.86 -17.36 -9.53
CA VAL A 27 -4.25 -18.65 -8.97
C VAL A 27 -5.61 -18.56 -8.28
N TYR A 28 -6.29 -19.70 -8.21
CA TYR A 28 -7.53 -19.84 -7.44
C TYR A 28 -7.28 -20.71 -6.21
N ASP A 29 -7.52 -20.16 -5.02
CA ASP A 29 -7.53 -20.95 -3.79
C ASP A 29 -8.82 -21.77 -3.73
N THR A 30 -8.70 -23.08 -3.82
CA THR A 30 -9.85 -24.00 -3.85
C THR A 30 -10.52 -24.19 -2.49
N VAL A 31 -9.86 -23.78 -1.41
CA VAL A 31 -10.35 -23.88 -0.02
C VAL A 31 -11.08 -22.59 0.36
N GLU A 32 -10.42 -21.44 0.25
CA GLU A 32 -10.99 -20.12 0.58
C GLU A 32 -11.86 -19.56 -0.54
N ARG A 33 -11.79 -20.15 -1.75
CA ARG A 33 -12.58 -19.79 -2.95
C ARG A 33 -12.36 -18.35 -3.41
N GLU A 34 -11.12 -17.94 -3.47
CA GLU A 34 -10.73 -16.59 -3.87
C GLU A 34 -9.59 -16.60 -4.91
N LEU A 35 -9.47 -15.49 -5.63
CA LEU A 35 -8.38 -15.26 -6.58
C LEU A 35 -7.19 -14.66 -5.84
N LEU A 36 -6.01 -15.23 -6.07
CA LEU A 36 -4.74 -14.81 -5.49
C LEU A 36 -3.67 -14.71 -6.56
N VAL A 37 -2.55 -14.12 -6.22
CA VAL A 37 -1.36 -14.06 -7.07
C VAL A 37 -0.28 -14.95 -6.48
N LYS A 38 0.25 -15.85 -7.30
CA LYS A 38 1.43 -16.66 -7.02
C LYS A 38 2.63 -16.01 -7.71
N LYS A 39 3.70 -15.75 -6.96
CA LYS A 39 4.98 -15.27 -7.47
C LYS A 39 6.09 -16.25 -7.15
N VAL A 40 6.93 -16.58 -8.13
CA VAL A 40 8.19 -17.28 -7.92
C VAL A 40 9.30 -16.24 -7.88
N VAL A 41 9.98 -16.14 -6.76
CA VAL A 41 10.95 -15.08 -6.47
C VAL A 41 12.32 -15.66 -6.10
N ASN A 42 13.36 -14.83 -6.10
CA ASN A 42 14.66 -15.22 -5.59
C ASN A 42 14.73 -15.19 -4.05
N ALA A 43 15.82 -15.72 -3.48
CA ALA A 43 16.00 -15.83 -2.04
C ALA A 43 16.04 -14.45 -1.32
N GLU A 44 16.50 -13.39 -1.99
CA GLU A 44 16.58 -12.05 -1.41
C GLU A 44 15.18 -11.43 -1.30
N ILE A 45 14.40 -11.49 -2.36
CA ILE A 45 13.01 -11.03 -2.38
C ILE A 45 12.15 -11.84 -1.40
N TYR A 46 12.35 -13.15 -1.31
CA TYR A 46 11.67 -13.98 -0.32
C TYR A 46 11.93 -13.50 1.12
N LYS A 47 13.18 -13.12 1.45
CA LYS A 47 13.51 -12.54 2.77
C LYS A 47 12.77 -11.22 3.02
N ILE A 48 12.58 -10.39 1.99
CA ILE A 48 11.82 -9.15 2.08
C ILE A 48 10.35 -9.46 2.43
N TYR A 49 9.71 -10.34 1.67
CA TYR A 49 8.34 -10.76 1.94
C TYR A 49 8.16 -11.35 3.35
N LYS A 50 9.12 -12.17 3.80
CA LYS A 50 9.12 -12.70 5.18
C LYS A 50 9.20 -11.60 6.24
N LYS A 51 9.95 -10.53 5.95
CA LYS A 51 10.15 -9.40 6.87
C LYS A 51 8.93 -8.50 6.98
N ILE A 52 8.05 -8.49 5.99
CA ILE A 52 6.84 -7.67 5.94
C ILE A 52 5.54 -8.46 6.10
N ASN A 53 5.62 -9.77 6.29
CA ASN A 53 4.45 -10.66 6.35
C ASN A 53 3.46 -10.35 7.48
N ASP A 54 3.90 -9.63 8.51
CA ASP A 54 3.10 -9.18 9.65
C ASP A 54 2.57 -7.74 9.49
N ILE A 55 2.84 -7.09 8.36
CA ILE A 55 2.34 -5.73 8.10
C ILE A 55 0.86 -5.80 7.71
N GLU A 56 0.02 -5.14 8.49
CA GLU A 56 -1.36 -4.85 8.13
C GLU A 56 -1.43 -3.46 7.49
N CYS A 57 -1.58 -3.41 6.16
CA CYS A 57 -1.68 -2.17 5.39
C CYS A 57 -2.75 -2.30 4.31
N ASP A 58 -3.69 -1.34 4.27
CA ASP A 58 -4.78 -1.33 3.28
C ASP A 58 -4.32 -0.91 1.88
N TYR A 59 -3.06 -0.46 1.73
CA TYR A 59 -2.50 0.10 0.50
C TYR A 59 -1.40 -0.77 -0.12
N MET A 60 -1.33 -2.03 0.29
CA MET A 60 -0.47 -3.08 -0.27
C MET A 60 -1.25 -4.39 -0.32
N PRO A 61 -0.94 -5.30 -1.27
CA PRO A 61 -1.51 -6.64 -1.25
C PRO A 61 -1.18 -7.36 0.07
N LYS A 62 -2.17 -8.02 0.62
CA LYS A 62 -1.96 -8.87 1.80
C LYS A 62 -1.16 -10.11 1.41
N ILE A 63 -0.12 -10.42 2.16
CA ILE A 63 0.63 -11.67 2.01
C ILE A 63 -0.18 -12.78 2.67
N ILE A 64 -0.55 -13.78 1.89
CA ILE A 64 -1.36 -14.93 2.34
C ILE A 64 -0.46 -16.07 2.78
N ASP A 65 0.59 -16.38 2.00
CA ASP A 65 1.53 -17.44 2.33
C ASP A 65 2.93 -17.15 1.75
N THR A 66 3.96 -17.69 2.40
CA THR A 66 5.34 -17.67 1.93
C THR A 66 5.88 -19.09 2.02
N ILE A 67 6.13 -19.74 0.88
CA ILE A 67 6.45 -21.15 0.78
C ILE A 67 7.86 -21.30 0.21
N LYS A 68 8.66 -22.15 0.84
CA LYS A 68 9.97 -22.58 0.30
C LYS A 68 9.88 -24.05 -0.07
N VAL A 69 10.20 -24.36 -1.32
CA VAL A 69 10.26 -25.73 -1.83
C VAL A 69 11.63 -25.95 -2.44
N GLU A 70 12.48 -26.74 -1.79
CA GLU A 70 13.85 -26.96 -2.23
C GLU A 70 14.59 -25.63 -2.50
N ASP A 71 14.87 -25.33 -3.76
CA ASP A 71 15.51 -24.07 -4.18
C ASP A 71 14.52 -23.02 -4.72
N GLU A 72 13.21 -23.32 -4.71
CA GLU A 72 12.18 -22.38 -5.14
C GLU A 72 11.57 -21.63 -3.96
N TYR A 73 11.33 -20.33 -4.17
CA TYR A 73 10.69 -19.44 -3.21
C TYR A 73 9.40 -18.89 -3.80
N ILE A 74 8.28 -19.20 -3.15
CA ILE A 74 6.94 -18.88 -3.63
C ILE A 74 6.26 -17.94 -2.64
N ILE A 75 5.68 -16.88 -3.17
CA ILE A 75 4.83 -15.93 -2.45
C ILE A 75 3.40 -16.07 -2.96
N ILE A 76 2.45 -16.15 -2.06
CA ILE A 76 1.03 -16.06 -2.36
C ILE A 76 0.53 -14.76 -1.75
N GLU A 77 -0.02 -13.88 -2.57
CA GLU A 77 -0.56 -12.58 -2.14
C GLU A 77 -1.96 -12.33 -2.70
N GLU A 78 -2.64 -11.37 -2.12
CA GLU A 78 -3.97 -10.92 -2.53
C GLU A 78 -3.96 -10.46 -4.00
N PHE A 79 -4.96 -10.89 -4.78
CA PHE A 79 -5.20 -10.35 -6.11
C PHE A 79 -5.97 -9.04 -6.02
N ILE A 80 -5.33 -7.94 -6.40
CA ILE A 80 -5.95 -6.60 -6.39
C ILE A 80 -6.69 -6.39 -7.69
N LYS A 81 -8.03 -6.33 -7.61
CA LYS A 81 -8.88 -6.03 -8.76
C LYS A 81 -9.01 -4.53 -8.97
N GLY A 82 -8.53 -4.04 -10.10
CA GLY A 82 -8.57 -2.62 -10.47
C GLY A 82 -7.80 -2.35 -11.74
N ASP A 83 -7.61 -1.07 -12.04
CA ASP A 83 -6.86 -0.60 -13.20
C ASP A 83 -5.57 0.08 -12.76
N SER A 84 -4.47 -0.09 -13.50
CA SER A 84 -3.22 0.61 -13.18
C SER A 84 -3.36 2.11 -13.44
N VAL A 85 -2.58 2.91 -12.71
CA VAL A 85 -2.50 4.37 -12.94
C VAL A 85 -2.09 4.66 -14.37
N ASP A 86 -1.16 3.89 -14.94
CA ASP A 86 -0.72 4.02 -16.35
C ASP A 86 -1.90 3.86 -17.31
N TYR A 87 -2.67 2.78 -17.13
CA TYR A 87 -3.86 2.52 -17.95
C TYR A 87 -4.90 3.64 -17.82
N LEU A 88 -5.21 4.05 -16.58
CA LEU A 88 -6.21 5.08 -16.33
C LEU A 88 -5.82 6.43 -16.94
N VAL A 89 -4.57 6.83 -16.79
CA VAL A 89 -4.06 8.09 -17.37
C VAL A 89 -4.08 8.04 -18.92
N LYS A 90 -3.70 6.91 -19.51
CA LYS A 90 -3.76 6.74 -20.97
C LYS A 90 -5.18 6.75 -21.52
N GLN A 91 -6.14 6.17 -20.81
CA GLN A 91 -7.53 6.08 -21.27
C GLN A 91 -8.37 7.33 -20.93
N LYS A 92 -8.17 7.94 -19.77
CA LYS A 92 -9.04 9.00 -19.23
C LYS A 92 -8.34 10.36 -19.09
N GLY A 93 -7.01 10.41 -19.37
CA GLY A 93 -6.20 11.60 -19.14
C GLY A 93 -5.74 11.77 -17.70
N ALA A 94 -5.10 12.89 -17.42
CA ALA A 94 -4.57 13.24 -16.11
C ALA A 94 -5.67 13.32 -15.03
N PHE A 95 -5.34 12.97 -13.81
CA PHE A 95 -6.26 13.07 -12.66
C PHE A 95 -6.43 14.52 -12.21
N SER A 96 -7.52 14.81 -11.48
CA SER A 96 -7.65 16.03 -10.70
C SER A 96 -6.60 16.08 -9.59
N GLU A 97 -6.25 17.28 -9.10
CA GLU A 97 -5.33 17.43 -7.97
C GLU A 97 -5.76 16.64 -6.75
N GLU A 98 -7.04 16.73 -6.39
CA GLU A 98 -7.61 16.02 -5.25
C GLU A 98 -7.40 14.50 -5.35
N LYS A 99 -7.71 13.90 -6.51
CA LYS A 99 -7.51 12.47 -6.74
C LYS A 99 -6.04 12.06 -6.73
N ALA A 100 -5.20 12.81 -7.45
CA ALA A 100 -3.77 12.53 -7.49
C ALA A 100 -3.13 12.60 -6.09
N VAL A 101 -3.46 13.63 -5.31
CA VAL A 101 -3.00 13.78 -3.93
C VAL A 101 -3.52 12.65 -3.05
N SER A 102 -4.79 12.30 -3.18
CA SER A 102 -5.38 11.18 -2.43
C SER A 102 -4.63 9.87 -2.67
N TYR A 103 -4.36 9.53 -3.93
CA TYR A 103 -3.64 8.29 -4.29
C TYR A 103 -2.18 8.33 -3.84
N ILE A 104 -1.52 9.46 -3.93
CA ILE A 104 -0.15 9.63 -3.43
C ILE A 104 -0.07 9.45 -1.91
N ILE A 105 -1.06 9.89 -1.16
CA ILE A 105 -1.12 9.64 0.29
C ILE A 105 -1.25 8.13 0.58
N ASP A 106 -2.11 7.40 -0.15
CA ASP A 106 -2.25 5.95 0.01
C ASP A 106 -0.92 5.22 -0.21
N ILE A 107 -0.25 5.52 -1.34
CA ILE A 107 1.05 4.93 -1.67
C ILE A 107 2.11 5.31 -0.62
N GLY A 108 2.08 6.56 -0.16
CA GLY A 108 2.98 7.04 0.90
C GLY A 108 2.80 6.27 2.21
N GLU A 109 1.57 5.93 2.60
CA GLU A 109 1.31 5.09 3.78
C GLU A 109 1.83 3.66 3.59
N ALA A 110 1.74 3.08 2.36
CA ALA A 110 2.37 1.79 2.04
C ALA A 110 3.89 1.86 2.20
N LEU A 111 4.54 2.85 1.56
CA LEU A 111 5.99 3.05 1.65
C LEU A 111 6.46 3.26 3.08
N LYS A 112 5.73 4.00 3.90
CA LYS A 112 6.04 4.21 5.31
C LYS A 112 6.12 2.88 6.08
N GLN A 113 5.25 1.91 5.79
CA GLN A 113 5.30 0.60 6.43
C GLN A 113 6.58 -0.15 6.07
N ILE A 114 6.94 -0.22 4.79
CA ILE A 114 8.14 -0.95 4.36
C ILE A 114 9.44 -0.21 4.73
N HIS A 115 9.47 1.12 4.67
CA HIS A 115 10.59 1.94 5.11
C HIS A 115 10.88 1.74 6.62
N SER A 116 9.82 1.56 7.45
CA SER A 116 9.99 1.25 8.88
C SER A 116 10.76 -0.07 9.13
N ARG A 117 10.84 -0.94 8.13
CA ARG A 117 11.59 -2.20 8.14
C ARG A 117 12.93 -2.10 7.41
N ASN A 118 13.38 -0.88 7.06
CA ASN A 118 14.57 -0.60 6.24
C ASN A 118 14.50 -1.32 4.88
N ILE A 119 13.34 -1.29 4.23
CA ILE A 119 13.16 -1.81 2.87
C ILE A 119 12.88 -0.64 1.95
N VAL A 120 13.59 -0.58 0.83
CA VAL A 120 13.40 0.37 -0.26
C VAL A 120 12.68 -0.36 -1.39
N HIS A 121 11.60 0.22 -1.92
CA HIS A 121 10.75 -0.39 -2.95
C HIS A 121 11.43 -0.41 -4.33
N ARG A 122 12.03 0.73 -4.73
CA ARG A 122 12.80 0.95 -5.97
C ARG A 122 12.02 0.96 -7.29
N ASP A 123 10.73 0.59 -7.28
CA ASP A 123 9.91 0.57 -8.51
C ASP A 123 8.51 1.18 -8.29
N VAL A 124 8.46 2.38 -7.71
CA VAL A 124 7.22 3.15 -7.58
C VAL A 124 6.88 3.80 -8.91
N THR A 125 6.06 3.11 -9.71
CA THR A 125 5.72 3.48 -11.09
C THR A 125 4.22 3.42 -11.34
N PRO A 126 3.70 4.08 -12.41
CA PRO A 126 2.27 4.05 -12.73
C PRO A 126 1.74 2.64 -13.03
N ASN A 127 2.58 1.68 -13.45
CA ASN A 127 2.19 0.30 -13.71
C ASN A 127 2.05 -0.51 -12.41
N ASN A 128 2.82 -0.15 -11.39
CA ASN A 128 2.85 -0.84 -10.09
C ASN A 128 1.87 -0.23 -9.08
N VAL A 129 1.01 0.68 -9.52
CA VAL A 129 -0.07 1.24 -8.68
C VAL A 129 -1.41 0.93 -9.31
N ILE A 130 -2.24 0.18 -8.60
CA ILE A 130 -3.61 -0.16 -8.99
C ILE A 130 -4.61 0.70 -8.22
N ILE A 131 -5.58 1.27 -8.93
CA ILE A 131 -6.74 1.91 -8.30
C ILE A 131 -7.84 0.85 -8.17
N ASP A 132 -8.17 0.52 -6.93
CA ASP A 132 -9.16 -0.52 -6.62
C ASP A 132 -10.61 0.01 -6.77
N LYS A 133 -11.59 -0.90 -6.61
CA LYS A 133 -13.02 -0.58 -6.66
C LYS A 133 -13.51 0.41 -5.58
N ASN A 134 -12.71 0.61 -4.52
CA ASN A 134 -13.02 1.54 -3.43
C ASN A 134 -12.31 2.89 -3.61
N ASP A 135 -11.78 3.16 -4.81
CA ASP A 135 -11.03 4.38 -5.15
C ASP A 135 -9.78 4.57 -4.27
N ARG A 136 -9.08 3.47 -3.90
CA ARG A 136 -7.83 3.46 -3.14
C ARG A 136 -6.67 3.09 -4.06
N ALA A 137 -5.52 3.71 -3.88
CA ALA A 137 -4.31 3.35 -4.59
C ALA A 137 -3.54 2.26 -3.82
N ILE A 138 -3.32 1.12 -4.47
CA ILE A 138 -2.63 -0.04 -3.91
C ILE A 138 -1.27 -0.16 -4.61
N LEU A 139 -0.19 -0.11 -3.83
CA LEU A 139 1.18 -0.28 -4.32
C LEU A 139 1.50 -1.75 -4.43
N LEU A 140 1.80 -2.19 -5.65
CA LEU A 140 2.18 -3.56 -5.98
C LEU A 140 3.70 -3.70 -6.09
N ASP A 141 4.13 -4.94 -6.09
CA ASP A 141 5.38 -5.46 -6.62
C ASP A 141 6.68 -5.02 -5.94
N LEU A 142 7.31 -5.98 -5.26
CA LEU A 142 8.58 -5.83 -4.56
C LEU A 142 9.74 -6.56 -5.28
N ASP A 143 9.60 -6.88 -6.58
CA ASP A 143 10.53 -7.74 -7.31
C ASP A 143 11.98 -7.20 -7.36
N ILE A 144 12.15 -5.88 -7.23
CA ILE A 144 13.46 -5.24 -7.16
C ILE A 144 13.70 -4.47 -5.85
N ALA A 145 12.84 -4.70 -4.86
CA ALA A 145 13.01 -4.12 -3.54
C ALA A 145 14.31 -4.60 -2.87
N ARG A 146 14.83 -3.80 -1.95
CA ARG A 146 16.07 -4.11 -1.22
C ARG A 146 15.95 -3.77 0.26
N ILE A 147 16.62 -4.59 1.09
CA ILE A 147 16.88 -4.25 2.48
C ILE A 147 18.09 -3.30 2.53
N GLU A 148 17.91 -2.13 3.13
CA GLU A 148 18.98 -1.16 3.35
C GLU A 148 19.94 -1.65 4.45
N TYR A 149 21.22 -1.82 4.13
CA TYR A 149 22.28 -2.15 5.08
C TYR A 149 23.22 -0.96 5.23
N LYS A 150 23.48 -0.52 6.45
CA LYS A 150 24.28 0.69 6.78
C LYS A 150 25.75 0.71 6.30
N ASN A 151 26.27 -0.36 5.68
CA ASN A 151 27.69 -0.48 5.34
C ASN A 151 27.98 -1.19 4.01
N GLU A 152 27.04 -1.33 3.08
CA GLU A 152 27.30 -1.97 1.80
C GLU A 152 27.51 -0.93 0.69
N SER A 153 28.58 -1.11 -0.08
CA SER A 153 28.97 -0.22 -1.17
C SER A 153 28.31 -0.59 -2.49
N ARG A 154 27.62 0.39 -3.09
CA ARG A 154 27.11 0.51 -4.48
C ARG A 154 26.20 -0.59 -4.99
N ASP A 155 25.07 -0.18 -5.51
CA ASP A 155 24.23 -1.01 -6.37
C ASP A 155 25.01 -1.40 -7.62
N THR A 156 25.17 -2.70 -7.84
CA THR A 156 25.92 -3.25 -8.99
C THR A 156 25.06 -3.47 -10.22
N THR A 157 23.75 -3.27 -10.11
CA THR A 157 22.80 -3.53 -11.19
C THR A 157 21.98 -2.27 -11.47
N LEU A 158 21.93 -1.85 -12.74
CA LEU A 158 21.02 -0.80 -13.22
C LEU A 158 19.60 -1.31 -13.09
N LEU A 159 18.84 -0.78 -12.14
CA LEU A 159 17.47 -1.21 -11.84
C LEU A 159 16.53 0.00 -11.83
N GLY A 160 15.32 -0.21 -12.29
CA GLY A 160 14.24 0.77 -12.23
C GLY A 160 13.69 1.15 -13.60
N THR A 161 12.45 1.64 -13.57
CA THR A 161 11.70 2.04 -14.77
C THR A 161 12.15 3.42 -15.27
N ALA A 162 12.53 3.52 -16.54
CA ALA A 162 12.95 4.78 -17.14
C ALA A 162 11.89 5.88 -16.95
N GLY A 163 12.32 7.05 -16.48
CA GLY A 163 11.47 8.20 -16.22
C GLY A 163 10.87 8.27 -14.80
N PHE A 164 11.04 7.21 -13.98
CA PHE A 164 10.56 7.19 -12.59
C PHE A 164 11.67 6.84 -11.59
N ALA A 165 12.66 6.07 -12.01
CA ALA A 165 13.79 5.68 -11.17
C ALA A 165 14.65 6.89 -10.79
N SER A 166 15.12 6.91 -9.53
CA SER A 166 15.99 7.96 -9.02
C SER A 166 17.39 7.88 -9.64
N PRO A 167 18.13 9.02 -9.73
CA PRO A 167 19.46 9.04 -10.33
C PRO A 167 20.44 8.02 -9.72
N GLU A 168 20.37 7.79 -8.42
CA GLU A 168 21.23 6.84 -7.70
C GLU A 168 20.99 5.39 -8.15
N GLN A 169 19.79 5.03 -8.60
CA GLN A 169 19.49 3.68 -9.14
C GLN A 169 20.25 3.37 -10.44
N TYR A 170 20.77 4.39 -11.10
CA TYR A 170 21.62 4.23 -12.28
C TYR A 170 23.11 4.03 -11.94
N GLY A 171 23.44 3.68 -10.67
CA GLY A 171 24.80 3.33 -10.26
C GLY A 171 25.66 4.51 -9.81
N PHE A 172 25.06 5.70 -9.60
CA PHE A 172 25.79 6.88 -9.13
C PHE A 172 26.03 6.91 -7.62
N ALA A 173 25.16 6.25 -6.84
CA ALA A 173 25.26 6.18 -5.38
C ALA A 173 24.47 4.98 -4.85
N GLU A 174 24.55 4.74 -3.53
CA GLU A 174 23.69 3.78 -2.85
C GLU A 174 22.26 4.27 -2.78
N THR A 175 21.29 3.40 -3.07
CA THR A 175 19.86 3.70 -3.02
C THR A 175 19.35 3.53 -1.59
N ASP A 176 18.79 4.58 -1.01
CA ASP A 176 18.06 4.57 0.25
C ASP A 176 16.56 4.90 0.05
N THR A 177 15.80 5.02 1.14
CA THR A 177 14.37 5.33 1.11
C THR A 177 14.01 6.64 0.41
N ARG A 178 14.96 7.56 0.23
CA ARG A 178 14.79 8.82 -0.51
C ARG A 178 14.70 8.61 -2.02
N GLY A 179 15.15 7.44 -2.52
CA GLY A 179 14.91 7.01 -3.91
C GLY A 179 13.43 6.82 -4.20
N ASP A 180 12.68 6.19 -3.28
CA ASP A 180 11.23 6.04 -3.41
C ASP A 180 10.51 7.38 -3.36
N ILE A 181 11.00 8.35 -2.55
CA ILE A 181 10.44 9.72 -2.51
C ILE A 181 10.61 10.43 -3.85
N PHE A 182 11.76 10.24 -4.52
CA PHE A 182 11.97 10.75 -5.88
C PHE A 182 10.92 10.16 -6.83
N SER A 183 10.75 8.84 -6.82
CA SER A 183 9.77 8.15 -7.67
C SER A 183 8.33 8.59 -7.37
N MET A 184 8.01 8.89 -6.11
CA MET A 184 6.72 9.47 -5.70
C MET A 184 6.48 10.86 -6.31
N GLY A 185 7.50 11.72 -6.34
CA GLY A 185 7.43 13.03 -7.02
C GLY A 185 7.20 12.90 -8.51
N MET A 186 7.90 11.95 -9.17
CA MET A 186 7.71 11.64 -10.59
C MET A 186 6.30 11.11 -10.87
N LEU A 187 5.79 10.21 -10.03
CA LEU A 187 4.47 9.64 -10.14
C LEU A 187 3.36 10.68 -9.93
N LEU A 188 3.50 11.56 -8.94
CA LEU A 188 2.57 12.68 -8.73
C LEU A 188 2.50 13.59 -9.96
N ASN A 189 3.65 13.94 -10.52
CA ASN A 189 3.70 14.72 -11.76
C ASN A 189 2.98 14.00 -12.91
N PHE A 190 3.24 12.70 -13.08
CA PHE A 190 2.59 11.89 -14.12
C PHE A 190 1.07 11.86 -13.94
N MET A 191 0.58 11.64 -12.73
CA MET A 191 -0.85 11.67 -12.42
C MET A 191 -1.51 13.01 -12.77
N LEU A 192 -0.81 14.14 -12.56
CA LEU A 192 -1.32 15.50 -12.77
C LEU A 192 -1.18 16.01 -14.22
N THR A 193 -0.27 15.43 -15.01
CA THR A 193 0.04 15.96 -16.36
C THR A 193 -0.20 14.95 -17.47
N GLY A 194 -0.23 13.66 -17.17
CA GLY A 194 -0.20 12.56 -18.12
C GLY A 194 1.18 12.31 -18.75
N GLU A 195 2.23 13.06 -18.32
CA GLU A 195 3.55 13.01 -18.91
C GLU A 195 4.65 12.90 -17.86
N VAL A 196 5.77 12.33 -18.25
CA VAL A 196 6.97 12.32 -17.39
C VAL A 196 7.54 13.74 -17.25
N VAL A 197 8.24 14.01 -16.14
CA VAL A 197 8.76 15.36 -15.80
C VAL A 197 9.65 15.93 -16.89
N GLN A 198 10.43 15.09 -17.60
CA GLN A 198 11.31 15.53 -18.69
C GLN A 198 10.55 16.14 -19.87
N LYS A 199 9.27 15.81 -20.03
CA LYS A 199 8.40 16.38 -21.07
C LYS A 199 7.53 17.50 -20.53
N LYS A 200 6.99 17.34 -19.33
CA LYS A 200 6.07 18.32 -18.75
C LYS A 200 6.09 18.25 -17.24
N ILE A 201 6.34 19.37 -16.58
CA ILE A 201 6.20 19.50 -15.14
C ILE A 201 4.90 20.24 -14.78
N TYR A 202 4.25 19.79 -13.73
CA TYR A 202 3.05 20.43 -13.20
C TYR A 202 3.38 21.75 -12.50
N THR A 203 2.69 22.85 -12.84
CA THR A 203 3.02 24.21 -12.35
C THR A 203 1.83 25.02 -11.86
N LYS A 204 0.60 24.44 -11.81
CA LYS A 204 -0.61 25.22 -11.55
C LYS A 204 -0.80 25.65 -10.10
N THR A 205 -0.29 24.86 -9.15
CA THR A 205 -0.47 25.11 -7.71
C THR A 205 0.84 24.93 -6.94
N GLY A 206 0.80 25.08 -5.62
CA GLY A 206 1.95 24.83 -4.74
C GLY A 206 2.46 23.37 -4.76
N LEU A 207 1.71 22.43 -5.35
CA LEU A 207 2.20 21.07 -5.62
C LEU A 207 3.46 21.05 -6.47
N TYR A 208 3.70 22.08 -7.31
CA TYR A 208 4.97 22.27 -8.00
C TYR A 208 6.17 22.25 -7.03
N ASN A 209 6.07 22.94 -5.89
CA ASN A 209 7.15 22.99 -4.92
C ASN A 209 7.39 21.63 -4.27
N VAL A 210 6.32 20.91 -3.97
CA VAL A 210 6.38 19.54 -3.42
C VAL A 210 7.06 18.59 -4.40
N ILE A 211 6.61 18.59 -5.67
CA ILE A 211 7.21 17.80 -6.73
C ILE A 211 8.68 18.15 -6.91
N SER A 212 8.99 19.46 -7.08
CA SER A 212 10.36 19.95 -7.32
C SER A 212 11.32 19.60 -6.19
N LYS A 213 10.86 19.58 -4.93
CA LYS A 213 11.66 19.15 -3.80
C LYS A 213 11.88 17.63 -3.80
N ALA A 214 10.85 16.85 -4.10
CA ALA A 214 10.95 15.38 -4.14
C ALA A 214 11.92 14.89 -5.22
N ILE A 215 11.91 15.52 -6.41
CA ILE A 215 12.71 15.11 -7.58
C ILE A 215 14.10 15.76 -7.67
N GLN A 216 14.62 16.30 -6.57
CA GLN A 216 16.01 16.83 -6.57
C GLN A 216 16.99 15.72 -6.91
N ILE A 217 18.01 16.03 -7.73
CA ILE A 217 19.07 15.07 -8.10
C ILE A 217 19.85 14.63 -6.87
N ASP A 218 20.20 15.61 -6.02
CA ASP A 218 20.88 15.41 -4.76
C ASP A 218 19.88 14.89 -3.70
N PRO A 219 20.02 13.65 -3.17
CA PRO A 219 19.13 13.10 -2.15
C PRO A 219 19.06 13.96 -0.87
N GLU A 220 20.14 14.70 -0.51
CA GLU A 220 20.16 15.55 0.68
C GLU A 220 19.23 16.78 0.55
N LYS A 221 18.82 17.13 -0.67
CA LYS A 221 17.88 18.23 -0.94
C LYS A 221 16.43 17.78 -1.03
N ARG A 222 16.18 16.47 -0.99
CA ARG A 222 14.83 15.90 -0.97
C ARG A 222 14.23 15.94 0.44
N TYR A 223 13.05 15.36 0.59
CA TYR A 223 12.50 15.01 1.89
C TYR A 223 13.36 13.91 2.51
N ARG A 224 13.61 13.98 3.80
CA ARG A 224 14.42 12.98 4.51
C ARG A 224 13.68 11.67 4.74
N ARG A 225 12.35 11.76 4.91
CA ARG A 225 11.47 10.63 5.17
C ARG A 225 10.16 10.81 4.42
N ILE A 226 9.51 9.69 4.12
CA ILE A 226 8.24 9.69 3.39
C ILE A 226 7.13 10.44 4.14
N GLU A 227 7.15 10.44 5.47
CA GLU A 227 6.17 11.16 6.29
C GLU A 227 6.22 12.66 6.07
N GLU A 228 7.40 13.24 5.86
CA GLU A 228 7.54 14.66 5.56
C GLU A 228 6.92 15.01 4.20
N PHE A 229 7.12 14.14 3.21
CA PHE A 229 6.50 14.28 1.89
C PHE A 229 4.97 14.17 1.98
N ILE A 230 4.45 13.17 2.70
CA ILE A 230 3.00 12.98 2.92
C ILE A 230 2.39 14.23 3.57
N ILE A 231 3.03 14.80 4.59
CA ILE A 231 2.55 16.02 5.28
C ILE A 231 2.40 17.16 4.30
N ASP A 232 3.43 17.44 3.49
CA ASP A 232 3.40 18.56 2.53
C ASP A 232 2.35 18.33 1.41
N VAL A 233 2.23 17.11 0.90
CA VAL A 233 1.20 16.75 -0.10
C VAL A 233 -0.20 16.87 0.49
N SER A 234 -0.39 16.44 1.73
CA SER A 234 -1.68 16.40 2.42
C SER A 234 -2.33 17.79 2.60
N ALA A 235 -1.52 18.86 2.57
CA ALA A 235 -2.05 20.22 2.60
C ALA A 235 -2.99 20.55 1.42
N TYR A 236 -2.93 19.74 0.34
CA TYR A 236 -3.75 19.90 -0.86
C TYR A 236 -4.97 18.96 -0.91
N CYS A 237 -5.13 18.08 0.09
CA CYS A 237 -6.33 17.25 0.27
C CYS A 237 -6.65 17.06 1.77
N PRO A 238 -7.10 18.12 2.47
CA PRO A 238 -7.31 18.07 3.91
C PRO A 238 -8.41 17.09 4.34
N GLU A 239 -9.39 16.82 3.48
CA GLU A 239 -10.53 15.96 3.78
C GLU A 239 -10.12 14.51 4.04
N LYS A 240 -9.14 13.98 3.30
CA LYS A 240 -8.67 12.59 3.47
C LYS A 240 -8.01 12.35 4.82
N ILE A 241 -7.27 13.33 5.34
CA ILE A 241 -6.61 13.23 6.65
C ILE A 241 -7.64 13.15 7.77
N VAL A 242 -8.70 13.97 7.65
CA VAL A 242 -9.77 14.02 8.67
C VAL A 242 -10.53 12.70 8.70
N THR A 243 -10.85 12.13 7.53
CA THR A 243 -11.57 10.84 7.41
C THR A 243 -10.75 9.67 7.94
N GLU A 244 -9.47 9.58 7.59
CA GLU A 244 -8.59 8.52 8.11
C GLU A 244 -8.35 8.62 9.63
N LYS A 245 -8.13 9.84 10.13
CA LYS A 245 -7.93 10.06 11.57
C LYS A 245 -9.17 9.68 12.37
N ASN A 246 -10.35 10.04 11.87
CA ASN A 246 -11.63 9.69 12.50
C ASN A 246 -11.94 8.20 12.39
N SER A 247 -11.66 7.56 11.26
CA SER A 247 -11.86 6.11 11.07
C SER A 247 -10.91 5.30 11.96
N LYS A 248 -9.63 5.68 12.04
CA LYS A 248 -8.63 5.05 12.92
C LYS A 248 -8.97 5.24 14.40
N LEU A 249 -9.49 6.42 14.78
CA LEU A 249 -9.94 6.69 16.16
C LEU A 249 -11.18 5.85 16.51
N LEU A 250 -12.18 5.84 15.65
CA LEU A 250 -13.39 5.02 15.82
C LEU A 250 -13.06 3.52 15.86
N TYR A 251 -12.16 3.06 15.00
CA TYR A 251 -11.67 1.67 15.01
C TYR A 251 -10.94 1.33 16.32
N LYS A 252 -10.04 2.20 16.79
CA LYS A 252 -9.36 2.01 18.08
C LYS A 252 -10.34 1.95 19.23
N ILE A 253 -11.34 2.83 19.27
CA ILE A 253 -12.39 2.80 20.30
C ILE A 253 -13.20 1.51 20.19
N ALA A 254 -13.66 1.15 18.99
CA ALA A 254 -14.42 -0.06 18.75
C ALA A 254 -13.64 -1.34 19.13
N TYR A 255 -12.33 -1.40 18.84
CA TYR A 255 -11.48 -2.56 19.15
C TYR A 255 -11.41 -2.85 20.66
N HIS A 256 -11.53 -1.83 21.51
CA HIS A 256 -11.56 -2.01 22.97
C HIS A 256 -12.92 -2.48 23.49
N LEU A 257 -13.98 -2.43 22.67
CA LEU A 257 -15.31 -2.89 23.04
C LEU A 257 -15.44 -4.41 22.82
N PRO A 258 -16.00 -5.16 23.81
CA PRO A 258 -16.28 -6.59 23.64
C PRO A 258 -17.13 -6.86 22.40
N GLY A 259 -16.78 -7.90 21.63
CA GLY A 259 -17.47 -8.27 20.40
C GLY A 259 -16.88 -7.67 19.11
N PHE A 260 -16.10 -6.59 19.19
CA PHE A 260 -15.47 -5.98 18.00
C PHE A 260 -14.05 -6.47 17.71
N ARG A 261 -13.44 -7.21 18.64
CA ARG A 261 -12.06 -7.79 18.50
C ARG A 261 -11.96 -8.93 17.50
N THR A 262 -13.07 -9.40 16.95
CA THR A 262 -13.08 -10.54 16.02
C THR A 262 -13.42 -10.09 14.60
N ASN A 263 -12.82 -10.71 13.59
CA ASN A 263 -13.14 -10.44 12.18
C ASN A 263 -14.50 -11.01 11.73
N LYS A 264 -15.23 -11.74 12.59
CA LYS A 264 -16.51 -12.36 12.25
C LYS A 264 -17.64 -11.33 12.31
N ILE A 265 -18.19 -10.98 11.15
CA ILE A 265 -19.25 -9.95 10.99
C ILE A 265 -20.46 -10.19 11.89
N TYR A 266 -20.93 -11.43 12.04
CA TYR A 266 -22.08 -11.74 12.89
C TYR A 266 -21.85 -11.38 14.37
N LYS A 267 -20.60 -11.53 14.87
CA LYS A 267 -20.27 -11.14 16.26
C LYS A 267 -20.30 -9.63 16.45
N LYS A 268 -19.89 -8.87 15.43
CA LYS A 268 -20.00 -7.40 15.45
C LYS A 268 -21.45 -6.95 15.44
N ILE A 269 -22.30 -7.59 14.64
CA ILE A 269 -23.74 -7.30 14.59
C ILE A 269 -24.41 -7.58 15.96
N ILE A 270 -24.13 -8.74 16.56
CA ILE A 270 -24.64 -9.09 17.90
C ILE A 270 -24.18 -8.06 18.95
N ALA A 271 -22.91 -7.66 18.92
CA ALA A 271 -22.38 -6.65 19.83
C ALA A 271 -23.12 -5.31 19.69
N ILE A 272 -23.35 -4.83 18.46
CA ILE A 272 -24.09 -3.60 18.19
C ILE A 272 -25.52 -3.68 18.80
N ILE A 273 -26.23 -4.78 18.58
CA ILE A 273 -27.59 -4.97 19.13
C ILE A 273 -27.56 -4.94 20.64
N LEU A 274 -26.61 -5.61 21.29
CA LEU A 274 -26.49 -5.65 22.75
C LEU A 274 -26.16 -4.27 23.33
N TYR A 275 -25.25 -3.51 22.70
CA TYR A 275 -24.93 -2.15 23.14
C TYR A 275 -26.13 -1.20 22.96
N PHE A 276 -26.90 -1.35 21.88
CA PHE A 276 -28.10 -0.57 21.66
C PHE A 276 -29.16 -0.87 22.73
N ALA A 277 -29.38 -2.16 23.05
CA ALA A 277 -30.30 -2.56 24.11
C ALA A 277 -29.85 -2.04 25.48
N PHE A 278 -28.57 -2.08 25.80
CA PHE A 278 -28.00 -1.57 27.04
C PHE A 278 -28.15 -0.04 27.16
N LEU A 279 -27.87 0.70 26.09
CA LEU A 279 -28.08 2.16 26.07
C LEU A 279 -29.56 2.54 26.20
N TRP A 280 -30.46 1.75 25.60
CA TRP A 280 -31.90 1.92 25.72
C TRP A 280 -32.38 1.72 27.18
N ASP A 281 -31.85 0.71 27.83
CA ASP A 281 -32.18 0.42 29.22
C ASP A 281 -31.67 1.54 30.16
N ILE A 282 -30.46 2.03 29.95
CA ILE A 282 -29.93 3.20 30.68
C ILE A 282 -30.81 4.44 30.46
N TYR A 283 -31.17 4.71 29.18
CA TYR A 283 -32.02 5.85 28.84
C TYR A 283 -33.37 5.77 29.56
N ASN A 284 -34.02 4.61 29.52
CA ASN A 284 -35.29 4.40 30.19
C ASN A 284 -35.15 4.58 31.73
N THR A 285 -34.09 4.04 32.33
CA THR A 285 -33.82 4.14 33.75
C THR A 285 -33.67 5.60 34.19
N ILE A 286 -32.92 6.40 33.39
CA ILE A 286 -32.72 7.83 33.66
C ILE A 286 -34.04 8.58 33.47
N PHE A 287 -34.77 8.32 32.40
CA PHE A 287 -36.02 8.99 32.04
C PHE A 287 -37.10 8.72 33.12
N TYR A 288 -37.28 7.46 33.57
CA TYR A 288 -38.24 7.12 34.62
C TYR A 288 -37.84 7.69 35.97
N ARG A 289 -36.55 7.87 36.22
CA ARG A 289 -36.08 8.51 37.46
C ARG A 289 -36.38 10.01 37.49
N GLU A 290 -36.26 10.71 36.36
CA GLU A 290 -36.63 12.12 36.25
C GLU A 290 -38.15 12.36 36.35
N VAL A 291 -38.95 11.42 35.86
CA VAL A 291 -40.42 11.51 35.99
C VAL A 291 -40.88 11.26 37.42
N SER A 292 -40.24 10.31 38.12
CA SER A 292 -40.53 9.98 39.54
C SER A 292 -40.09 11.04 40.57
N PHE A 293 -39.24 11.99 40.18
CA PHE A 293 -38.83 13.12 41.04
C PHE A 293 -39.72 14.38 40.83
N LYS A 294 -40.68 14.35 39.89
CA LYS A 294 -41.57 15.48 39.57
C LYS A 294 -43.02 15.28 40.09
N GLU A 295 -43.31 14.12 40.69
CA GLU A 295 -44.51 13.85 41.49
C GLU A 295 -44.20 13.98 42.98
#